data_6c6a6b39cd051e6c18389c9cf3185edf
#
_entry.id   6c6a6b39cd051e6c18389c9cf3185edf
#
_cell.length_a   1.000
_cell.length_b   1.000
_cell.length_c   1.000
_cell.angle_alpha   90.00
_cell.angle_beta   90.00
_cell.angle_gamma   90.00
#
_symmetry.space_group_name_H-M   'P 1'
#
loop_
_entity.id
_entity.type
_entity.pdbx_description
1 polymer ?
#
loop_
_entity_poly.entity_id
_entity_poly.type
_entity_poly.pdbx_seq_one_letter_code
_entity_poly.pdbx_strand_id
1 'polypeptide(L)'
;MEPECQCSRTRPVESQNGYSLSGDSAGGSYGKARIFALPYEPPAESPDKEYPFWLSTGRVLEHWHSGSMTRRVPELYRAFPEAVCFMHPDDAQAAGLRRGDEVKVISRRGFIRTRLETRGRDKPPRGLVFVPWFDESQLINKVTLDATDPISLQTDFKKCAVRVEKV
;
A
#
# COMPACT_ATOMS: atom_id res chain seq x y z
N MET A 1 -20.11 -39.20 -15.52
CA MET A 1 -18.66 -39.49 -15.32
C MET A 1 -17.99 -38.12 -15.26
N GLU A 2 -17.95 -37.50 -14.08
CA GLU A 2 -17.33 -36.22 -13.88
C GLU A 2 -15.83 -36.38 -13.68
N PRO A 3 -14.97 -35.52 -14.23
CA PRO A 3 -13.53 -35.66 -14.03
C PRO A 3 -13.17 -35.16 -12.60
N GLU A 4 -12.58 -36.06 -11.82
CA GLU A 4 -11.98 -35.75 -10.53
C GLU A 4 -10.88 -34.69 -10.69
N CYS A 5 -11.03 -33.58 -10.00
CA CYS A 5 -10.02 -32.53 -9.89
C CYS A 5 -8.85 -33.07 -9.05
N GLN A 6 -7.77 -33.49 -9.70
CA GLN A 6 -6.51 -33.83 -9.03
C GLN A 6 -5.86 -32.55 -8.49
N CYS A 7 -6.19 -32.22 -7.25
CA CYS A 7 -5.46 -31.21 -6.49
C CYS A 7 -4.04 -31.75 -6.24
N SER A 8 -3.06 -31.22 -6.98
CA SER A 8 -1.66 -31.59 -6.86
C SER A 8 -1.18 -31.30 -5.43
N ARG A 9 -0.72 -32.31 -4.74
CA ARG A 9 -0.06 -32.19 -3.43
C ARG A 9 1.16 -31.28 -3.59
N THR A 10 1.07 -30.06 -3.06
CA THR A 10 2.22 -29.17 -2.92
C THR A 10 3.25 -29.84 -2.01
N ARG A 11 4.47 -30.01 -2.51
CA ARG A 11 5.59 -30.48 -1.69
C ARG A 11 5.85 -29.47 -0.58
N PRO A 12 6.19 -29.92 0.64
CA PRO A 12 6.59 -29.01 1.72
C PRO A 12 7.80 -28.21 1.28
N VAL A 13 7.75 -26.90 1.40
CA VAL A 13 8.92 -26.03 1.25
C VAL A 13 9.71 -26.15 2.55
N GLU A 14 10.80 -26.89 2.55
CA GLU A 14 11.77 -26.87 3.64
C GLU A 14 12.46 -25.50 3.66
N SER A 15 12.21 -24.70 4.67
CA SER A 15 12.98 -23.51 4.91
C SER A 15 14.38 -23.94 5.38
N GLN A 16 15.43 -23.26 4.93
CA GLN A 16 16.83 -23.50 5.34
C GLN A 16 17.06 -23.34 6.84
N ASN A 17 16.07 -22.92 7.60
CA ASN A 17 16.08 -22.71 9.04
C ASN A 17 15.30 -23.77 9.84
N GLY A 18 14.96 -24.93 9.21
CA GLY A 18 14.36 -26.06 9.94
C GLY A 18 12.90 -25.88 10.37
N TYR A 19 12.19 -24.87 9.87
CA TYR A 19 10.77 -24.68 10.15
C TYR A 19 9.93 -25.31 9.06
N SER A 20 9.32 -26.47 9.33
CA SER A 20 8.33 -27.09 8.45
C SER A 20 7.02 -26.31 8.51
N LEU A 21 6.55 -25.84 7.35
CA LEU A 21 5.19 -25.28 7.16
C LEU A 21 4.20 -26.42 6.83
N SER A 22 4.44 -27.64 7.30
CA SER A 22 3.46 -28.71 7.19
C SER A 22 2.25 -28.35 8.04
N GLY A 23 1.16 -28.01 7.38
CA GLY A 23 -0.15 -27.91 7.99
C GLY A 23 -0.62 -29.30 8.40
N ASP A 24 -0.13 -29.82 9.51
CA ASP A 24 -0.73 -30.96 10.17
C ASP A 24 -2.02 -30.53 10.84
N SER A 25 -3.09 -30.65 10.09
CA SER A 25 -4.47 -30.49 10.54
C SER A 25 -4.92 -31.57 11.55
N ALA A 26 -4.04 -32.45 12.00
CA ALA A 26 -4.39 -33.61 12.83
C ALA A 26 -3.77 -33.60 14.24
N GLY A 27 -3.18 -32.51 14.71
CA GLY A 27 -2.53 -32.47 16.03
C GLY A 27 -2.54 -31.12 16.72
N GLY A 28 -3.52 -30.28 16.45
CA GLY A 28 -3.62 -28.99 17.10
C GLY A 28 -3.77 -29.12 18.60
N SER A 29 -2.79 -28.67 19.40
CA SER A 29 -2.99 -28.45 20.82
C SER A 29 -4.08 -27.38 20.97
N TYR A 30 -5.28 -27.82 21.25
CA TYR A 30 -6.44 -26.97 21.46
C TYR A 30 -6.12 -25.85 22.44
N GLY A 31 -6.22 -24.61 22.00
CA GLY A 31 -6.25 -23.44 22.86
C GLY A 31 -4.99 -22.55 22.90
N LYS A 32 -3.90 -22.84 22.18
CA LYS A 32 -2.70 -21.98 22.17
C LYS A 32 -2.31 -21.57 20.76
N ALA A 33 -2.13 -20.27 20.53
CA ALA A 33 -1.58 -19.76 19.29
C ALA A 33 -0.09 -20.13 19.16
N ARG A 34 0.35 -20.50 17.94
CA ARG A 34 1.73 -20.72 17.63
C ARG A 34 2.40 -19.37 17.34
N ILE A 35 3.47 -19.06 18.06
CA ILE A 35 4.21 -17.81 17.89
C ILE A 35 5.54 -18.15 17.23
N PHE A 36 5.82 -17.46 16.11
CA PHE A 36 7.08 -17.59 15.37
C PHE A 36 7.91 -16.33 15.60
N ALA A 37 9.14 -16.50 16.05
CA ALA A 37 10.12 -15.42 16.13
C ALA A 37 10.73 -15.21 14.73
N LEU A 38 10.34 -14.14 14.06
CA LEU A 38 10.91 -13.76 12.76
C LEU A 38 11.84 -12.56 12.96
N PRO A 39 13.05 -12.56 12.36
CA PRO A 39 13.92 -11.40 12.37
C PRO A 39 13.24 -10.25 11.59
N TYR A 40 13.47 -9.02 12.05
CA TYR A 40 13.04 -7.85 11.31
C TYR A 40 13.94 -7.67 10.07
N GLU A 41 13.33 -7.54 8.92
CA GLU A 41 13.98 -7.14 7.68
C GLU A 41 13.47 -5.75 7.27
N PRO A 42 14.36 -4.79 6.95
CA PRO A 42 13.94 -3.47 6.51
C PRO A 42 13.27 -3.55 5.14
N PRO A 43 12.41 -2.56 4.80
CA PRO A 43 11.81 -2.49 3.46
C PRO A 43 12.89 -2.28 2.39
N ALA A 44 12.59 -2.71 1.16
CA ALA A 44 13.50 -2.60 0.02
C ALA A 44 13.91 -1.16 -0.34
N GLU A 45 13.08 -0.18 0.02
CA GLU A 45 13.38 1.26 -0.13
C GLU A 45 12.95 1.99 1.13
N SER A 46 13.79 2.92 1.59
CA SER A 46 13.52 3.80 2.73
C SER A 46 13.68 5.27 2.33
N PRO A 47 12.99 6.21 3.01
CA PRO A 47 13.19 7.64 2.81
C PRO A 47 14.65 8.05 3.02
N ASP A 48 15.05 9.09 2.29
CA ASP A 48 16.35 9.72 2.38
C ASP A 48 16.26 11.24 2.20
N LYS A 49 17.39 11.91 2.02
CA LYS A 49 17.43 13.38 1.88
C LYS A 49 16.73 13.88 0.62
N GLU A 50 16.72 13.10 -0.46
CA GLU A 50 16.10 13.48 -1.72
C GLU A 50 14.61 13.14 -1.75
N TYR A 51 14.22 12.02 -1.13
CA TYR A 51 12.84 11.52 -1.03
C TYR A 51 12.48 11.33 0.44
N PRO A 52 12.15 12.42 1.17
CA PRO A 52 12.08 12.41 2.63
C PRO A 52 10.82 11.77 3.23
N PHE A 53 9.83 11.44 2.41
CA PHE A 53 8.57 10.91 2.91
C PHE A 53 8.37 9.45 2.52
N TRP A 54 7.78 8.69 3.43
CA TRP A 54 7.16 7.42 3.09
C TRP A 54 5.90 7.68 2.27
N LEU A 55 5.74 6.98 1.15
CA LEU A 55 4.45 6.84 0.50
C LEU A 55 3.76 5.59 1.02
N SER A 56 2.49 5.71 1.41
CA SER A 56 1.58 4.57 1.59
C SER A 56 0.42 4.70 0.63
N THR A 57 -0.02 3.57 0.08
CA THR A 57 -1.21 3.51 -0.77
C THR A 57 -2.30 2.68 -0.10
N GLY A 58 -3.56 3.00 -0.37
CA GLY A 58 -4.65 2.30 0.29
C GLY A 58 -6.01 2.61 -0.30
N ARG A 59 -7.03 2.30 0.48
CA ARG A 59 -8.43 2.54 0.16
C ARG A 59 -8.94 3.76 0.91
N VAL A 60 -9.99 4.35 0.38
CA VAL A 60 -10.84 5.32 1.10
C VAL A 60 -12.16 4.66 1.45
N LEU A 61 -12.89 5.24 2.39
CA LEU A 61 -14.16 4.67 2.84
C LEU A 61 -15.19 4.59 1.71
N GLU A 62 -15.20 5.58 0.86
CA GLU A 62 -16.18 5.78 -0.21
C GLU A 62 -15.97 4.81 -1.37
N HIS A 63 -14.75 4.27 -1.55
CA HIS A 63 -14.44 3.41 -2.68
C HIS A 63 -13.88 2.04 -2.28
N TRP A 64 -14.56 1.00 -2.76
CA TRP A 64 -14.10 -0.37 -2.60
C TRP A 64 -13.04 -0.72 -3.66
N HIS A 65 -11.83 -1.10 -3.21
CA HIS A 65 -10.69 -1.43 -4.08
C HIS A 65 -10.37 -0.32 -5.10
N SER A 66 -10.39 -0.68 -6.40
CA SER A 66 -10.18 0.23 -7.53
C SER A 66 -11.37 1.14 -7.83
N GLY A 67 -12.43 1.06 -7.04
CA GLY A 67 -13.64 1.83 -7.28
C GLY A 67 -14.49 1.38 -8.45
N SER A 68 -14.16 0.26 -9.11
CA SER A 68 -14.85 -0.21 -10.32
C SER A 68 -16.37 -0.40 -10.14
N MET A 69 -16.82 -0.70 -8.93
CA MET A 69 -18.24 -0.77 -8.58
C MET A 69 -18.72 0.53 -7.93
N THR A 70 -18.03 1.02 -6.92
CA THR A 70 -18.49 2.14 -6.09
C THR A 70 -18.47 3.47 -6.82
N ARG A 71 -17.58 3.68 -7.81
CA ARG A 71 -17.61 4.87 -8.68
C ARG A 71 -18.84 4.94 -9.60
N ARG A 72 -19.57 3.84 -9.76
CA ARG A 72 -20.88 3.80 -10.48
C ARG A 72 -22.06 4.22 -9.61
N VAL A 73 -21.85 4.39 -8.30
CA VAL A 73 -22.83 4.91 -7.35
C VAL A 73 -22.66 6.42 -7.25
N PRO A 74 -23.61 7.25 -7.75
CA PRO A 74 -23.41 8.69 -7.85
C PRO A 74 -23.12 9.39 -6.51
N GLU A 75 -23.68 8.89 -5.42
CA GLU A 75 -23.49 9.44 -4.07
C GLU A 75 -22.06 9.23 -3.58
N LEU A 76 -21.53 8.03 -3.77
CA LEU A 76 -20.15 7.70 -3.37
C LEU A 76 -19.14 8.44 -4.26
N TYR A 77 -19.41 8.49 -5.57
CA TYR A 77 -18.56 9.24 -6.49
C TYR A 77 -18.50 10.73 -6.17
N ARG A 78 -19.67 11.35 -5.87
CA ARG A 78 -19.71 12.78 -5.47
C ARG A 78 -19.02 13.03 -4.13
N ALA A 79 -19.06 12.08 -3.20
CA ALA A 79 -18.42 12.21 -1.91
C ALA A 79 -16.89 12.22 -2.02
N PHE A 80 -16.34 11.42 -2.94
CA PHE A 80 -14.87 11.33 -3.15
C PHE A 80 -14.53 11.09 -4.63
N PRO A 81 -14.57 12.14 -5.49
CA PRO A 81 -14.51 11.99 -6.95
C PRO A 81 -13.11 11.67 -7.50
N GLU A 82 -12.05 12.11 -6.82
CA GLU A 82 -10.66 11.99 -7.28
C GLU A 82 -9.72 11.64 -6.13
N ALA A 83 -8.61 10.99 -6.44
CA ALA A 83 -7.58 10.72 -5.46
C ALA A 83 -6.84 12.03 -5.09
N VAL A 84 -6.60 12.21 -3.80
CA VAL A 84 -5.82 13.33 -3.26
C VAL A 84 -4.60 12.81 -2.49
N CYS A 85 -3.58 13.64 -2.37
CA CYS A 85 -2.41 13.37 -1.55
C CYS A 85 -2.68 13.83 -0.13
N PHE A 86 -2.83 12.91 0.80
CA PHE A 86 -2.94 13.24 2.23
C PHE A 86 -1.55 13.37 2.84
N MET A 87 -1.35 14.43 3.59
CA MET A 87 -0.09 14.75 4.26
C MET A 87 -0.35 15.38 5.62
N HIS A 88 0.56 15.16 6.58
CA HIS A 88 0.45 15.84 7.87
C HIS A 88 0.60 17.36 7.70
N PRO A 89 -0.22 18.20 8.38
CA PRO A 89 -0.17 19.65 8.19
C PRO A 89 1.20 20.27 8.52
N ASP A 90 1.92 19.75 9.53
CA ASP A 90 3.26 20.26 9.87
C ASP A 90 4.27 19.95 8.77
N ASP A 91 4.18 18.76 8.15
CA ASP A 91 5.06 18.40 7.04
C ASP A 91 4.75 19.23 5.79
N ALA A 92 3.46 19.47 5.51
CA ALA A 92 3.05 20.36 4.43
C ALA A 92 3.57 21.78 4.64
N GLN A 93 3.43 22.32 5.86
CA GLN A 93 3.95 23.63 6.21
C GLN A 93 5.47 23.71 6.08
N ALA A 94 6.20 22.70 6.54
CA ALA A 94 7.66 22.62 6.41
C ALA A 94 8.11 22.57 4.94
N ALA A 95 7.31 21.94 4.05
CA ALA A 95 7.54 21.90 2.61
C ALA A 95 7.00 23.15 1.86
N GLY A 96 6.47 24.15 2.56
CA GLY A 96 5.88 25.34 1.95
C GLY A 96 4.57 25.10 1.19
N LEU A 97 3.88 24.00 1.50
CA LEU A 97 2.65 23.58 0.85
C LEU A 97 1.42 23.92 1.69
N ARG A 98 0.29 24.12 1.04
CA ARG A 98 -1.00 24.40 1.68
C ARG A 98 -2.07 23.45 1.18
N ARG A 99 -3.06 23.19 2.01
CA ARG A 99 -4.26 22.44 1.62
C ARG A 99 -4.87 23.00 0.34
N GLY A 100 -5.16 22.12 -0.62
CA GLY A 100 -5.73 22.46 -1.91
C GLY A 100 -4.70 22.82 -2.99
N ASP A 101 -3.44 22.96 -2.64
CA ASP A 101 -2.38 23.14 -3.64
C ASP A 101 -2.33 21.93 -4.61
N GLU A 102 -2.11 22.21 -5.87
CA GLU A 102 -1.74 21.17 -6.84
C GLU A 102 -0.29 20.78 -6.61
N VAL A 103 -0.05 19.48 -6.41
CA VAL A 103 1.25 18.93 -6.07
C VAL A 103 1.65 17.78 -6.98
N LYS A 104 2.94 17.59 -7.12
CA LYS A 104 3.54 16.39 -7.67
C LYS A 104 4.02 15.48 -6.54
N VAL A 105 3.58 14.25 -6.53
CA VAL A 105 4.16 13.19 -5.72
C VAL A 105 5.16 12.45 -6.60
N ILE A 106 6.44 12.52 -6.25
CA ILE A 106 7.56 12.10 -7.09
C ILE A 106 8.34 10.99 -6.38
N SER A 107 8.60 9.91 -7.08
CA SER A 107 9.54 8.87 -6.68
C SER A 107 10.67 8.74 -7.70
N ARG A 108 11.60 7.81 -7.48
CA ARG A 108 12.65 7.47 -8.46
C ARG A 108 12.12 6.88 -9.77
N ARG A 109 10.86 6.45 -9.81
CA ARG A 109 10.21 5.77 -10.95
C ARG A 109 9.32 6.67 -11.79
N GLY A 110 8.88 7.80 -11.23
CA GLY A 110 8.01 8.73 -11.92
C GLY A 110 7.28 9.65 -10.96
N PHE A 111 6.22 10.26 -11.46
CA PHE A 111 5.41 11.17 -10.68
C PHE A 111 3.93 11.07 -11.05
N ILE A 112 3.09 11.51 -10.12
CA ILE A 112 1.69 11.83 -10.36
C ILE A 112 1.42 13.28 -9.96
N ARG A 113 0.35 13.86 -10.51
CA ARG A 113 -0.17 15.17 -10.08
C ARG A 113 -1.48 14.96 -9.36
N THR A 114 -1.66 15.65 -8.25
CA THR A 114 -2.87 15.54 -7.45
C THR A 114 -3.02 16.76 -6.54
N ARG A 115 -4.15 16.91 -5.87
CA ARG A 115 -4.34 17.96 -4.87
C ARG A 115 -3.88 17.50 -3.49
N LEU A 116 -3.35 18.45 -2.72
CA LEU A 116 -2.93 18.21 -1.35
C LEU A 116 -4.11 18.34 -0.38
N GLU A 117 -4.30 17.35 0.46
CA GLU A 117 -5.22 17.39 1.60
C GLU A 117 -4.46 17.18 2.91
N THR A 118 -4.68 18.08 3.88
CA THR A 118 -3.97 18.07 5.17
C THR A 118 -4.90 17.84 6.35
N ARG A 119 -6.19 17.65 6.11
CA ARG A 119 -7.24 17.48 7.12
C ARG A 119 -8.02 16.20 6.84
N GLY A 120 -8.90 15.88 7.78
CA GLY A 120 -9.83 14.77 7.62
C GLY A 120 -9.37 13.47 8.26
N ARG A 121 -10.15 12.45 8.03
CA ARG A 121 -10.03 11.11 8.62
C ARG A 121 -8.73 10.41 8.19
N ASP A 122 -8.35 10.58 6.94
CA ASP A 122 -7.23 9.87 6.31
C ASP A 122 -5.89 10.61 6.44
N LYS A 123 -5.82 11.61 7.35
CA LYS A 123 -4.58 12.32 7.64
C LYS A 123 -3.52 11.36 8.20
N PRO A 124 -2.38 11.20 7.51
CA PRO A 124 -1.32 10.30 7.96
C PRO A 124 -0.50 10.91 9.12
N PRO A 125 0.29 10.10 9.83
CA PRO A 125 1.30 10.59 10.74
C PRO A 125 2.39 11.38 10.01
N ARG A 126 3.22 12.11 10.77
CA ARG A 126 4.35 12.84 10.22
C ARG A 126 5.34 11.92 9.51
N GLY A 127 5.93 12.42 8.43
CA GLY A 127 6.87 11.67 7.60
C GLY A 127 6.20 10.68 6.64
N LEU A 128 4.86 10.59 6.62
CA LEU A 128 4.09 9.72 5.75
C LEU A 128 3.17 10.54 4.84
N VAL A 129 3.13 10.15 3.59
CA VAL A 129 2.18 10.61 2.57
C VAL A 129 1.27 9.45 2.19
N PHE A 130 -0.02 9.68 2.09
CA PHE A 130 -0.99 8.67 1.69
C PHE A 130 -1.72 9.10 0.43
N VAL A 131 -1.78 8.22 -0.57
CA VAL A 131 -2.53 8.44 -1.81
C VAL A 131 -3.39 7.21 -2.09
N PRO A 132 -4.72 7.36 -2.22
CA PRO A 132 -5.60 6.24 -2.58
C PRO A 132 -5.37 5.81 -4.03
N TRP A 133 -5.59 4.53 -4.32
CA TRP A 133 -5.24 3.91 -5.61
C TRP A 133 -6.44 3.61 -6.53
N PHE A 134 -7.64 4.16 -6.21
CA PHE A 134 -8.85 3.91 -6.99
C PHE A 134 -8.97 4.74 -8.27
N ASP A 135 -8.18 5.82 -8.38
CA ASP A 135 -8.30 6.80 -9.45
C ASP A 135 -7.42 6.45 -10.63
N GLU A 136 -8.02 6.08 -11.76
CA GLU A 136 -7.31 5.72 -12.97
C GLU A 136 -6.61 6.91 -13.66
N SER A 137 -7.10 8.14 -13.44
CA SER A 137 -6.47 9.35 -13.97
C SER A 137 -5.16 9.68 -13.29
N GLN A 138 -5.00 9.20 -12.04
CA GLN A 138 -3.86 9.47 -11.17
C GLN A 138 -3.29 8.16 -10.60
N LEU A 139 -2.90 7.24 -11.50
CA LEU A 139 -2.41 5.91 -11.14
C LEU A 139 -1.18 5.97 -10.23
N ILE A 140 -1.39 5.90 -8.92
CA ILE A 140 -0.31 5.96 -7.92
C ILE A 140 0.73 4.85 -8.11
N ASN A 141 0.38 3.74 -8.71
CA ASN A 141 1.31 2.67 -9.02
C ASN A 141 2.43 3.05 -10.00
N LYS A 142 2.33 4.21 -10.68
CA LYS A 142 3.45 4.76 -11.47
C LYS A 142 4.65 5.19 -10.62
N VAL A 143 4.43 5.39 -9.32
CA VAL A 143 5.49 5.84 -8.39
C VAL A 143 5.86 4.80 -7.35
N THR A 144 5.10 3.70 -7.23
CA THR A 144 5.39 2.63 -6.28
C THR A 144 6.59 1.78 -6.69
N LEU A 145 7.20 1.10 -5.72
CA LEU A 145 8.36 0.25 -5.94
C LEU A 145 7.94 -1.07 -6.59
N ASP A 146 8.76 -1.55 -7.51
CA ASP A 146 8.64 -2.87 -8.13
C ASP A 146 9.41 -3.93 -7.30
N ALA A 147 9.07 -4.03 -6.03
CA ALA A 147 9.57 -5.06 -5.14
C ALA A 147 8.53 -6.15 -4.97
N THR A 148 8.98 -7.40 -4.88
CA THR A 148 8.12 -8.56 -4.78
C THR A 148 8.62 -9.47 -3.66
N ASP A 149 7.70 -9.96 -2.85
CA ASP A 149 8.02 -11.00 -1.87
C ASP A 149 8.51 -12.26 -2.58
N PRO A 150 9.69 -12.80 -2.21
CA PRO A 150 10.32 -13.90 -2.95
C PRO A 150 9.56 -15.23 -2.85
N ILE A 151 8.69 -15.39 -1.87
CA ILE A 151 7.93 -16.62 -1.62
C ILE A 151 6.53 -16.54 -2.21
N SER A 152 5.78 -15.51 -1.82
CA SER A 152 4.39 -15.33 -2.25
C SER A 152 4.24 -14.64 -3.60
N LEU A 153 5.31 -14.04 -4.12
CA LEU A 153 5.32 -13.18 -5.30
C LEU A 153 4.37 -11.98 -5.20
N GLN A 154 4.01 -11.61 -3.98
CA GLN A 154 3.19 -10.44 -3.71
C GLN A 154 4.00 -9.17 -3.93
N THR A 155 3.51 -8.28 -4.78
CA THR A 155 4.12 -6.97 -5.02
C THR A 155 3.93 -6.01 -3.83
N ASP A 156 4.99 -5.26 -3.51
CA ASP A 156 5.00 -4.28 -2.43
C ASP A 156 4.57 -2.88 -2.92
N PHE A 157 3.28 -2.70 -3.18
CA PHE A 157 2.73 -1.40 -3.58
C PHE A 157 2.45 -0.46 -2.40
N LYS A 158 2.78 -0.86 -1.17
CA LYS A 158 2.34 -0.15 0.04
C LYS A 158 3.32 0.87 0.56
N LYS A 159 4.58 0.79 0.17
CA LYS A 159 5.62 1.67 0.71
C LYS A 159 6.75 1.89 -0.30
N CYS A 160 7.11 3.14 -0.45
CA CYS A 160 8.32 3.60 -1.15
C CYS A 160 8.68 5.00 -0.68
N ALA A 161 9.83 5.51 -1.10
CA ALA A 161 10.27 6.85 -0.78
C ALA A 161 9.80 7.86 -1.84
N VAL A 162 9.27 9.00 -1.39
CA VAL A 162 8.77 10.07 -2.26
C VAL A 162 9.15 11.46 -1.74
N ARG A 163 9.10 12.44 -2.63
CA ARG A 163 9.03 13.86 -2.31
C ARG A 163 7.74 14.47 -2.86
N VAL A 164 7.30 15.55 -2.25
CA VAL A 164 6.10 16.29 -2.66
C VAL A 164 6.50 17.72 -3.00
N GLU A 165 6.18 18.15 -4.19
CA GLU A 165 6.52 19.48 -4.70
C GLU A 165 5.27 20.20 -5.22
N LYS A 166 5.22 21.51 -5.09
CA LYS A 166 4.18 22.32 -5.71
C LYS A 166 4.34 22.33 -7.23
N VAL A 167 3.22 22.28 -7.96
CA VAL A 167 3.20 22.43 -9.45
C VAL A 167 3.39 23.88 -9.84
#